data_2af3a8a716fad89031a066aa04eb54d2
#
_entry.id   2af3a8a716fad89031a066aa04eb54d2
#
_cell.length_a   1.000
_cell.length_b   1.000
_cell.length_c   1.000
_cell.angle_alpha   90.00
_cell.angle_beta   90.00
_cell.angle_gamma   90.00
#
_symmetry.space_group_name_H-M   'P 1'
#
loop_
_entity.id
_entity.type
_entity.pdbx_description
1 polymer ?
#
loop_
_entity_poly.entity_id
_entity_poly.type
_entity_poly.pdbx_seq_one_letter_code
_entity_poly.pdbx_strand_id
1 'polypeptide(L)'
;PCQPFSNAGKKKTLQDDRGLLFDEIMKIAAVKRPRFMFLENVKHILKVGGGEVFQYILSKLENTGYRVQLFKMSPHEYGIPQQRERIYFACVRSDIYDDTDINLLRPPGAIIDFESYLDPEDSIEDKFKIDGDILKVLEAWDEIIGEFDTEEKLSPTILVNEFYKTYTDEEYKKLAEWRRDYIEKNRPLYEKY
;
A
#
# COMPACT_ATOMS: atom_id res chain seq x y z
N PRO A 1 -0.45 3.16 14.28
CA PRO A 1 0.54 2.41 13.49
C PRO A 1 -0.15 1.48 12.50
N CYS A 2 0.38 1.41 11.26
CA CYS A 2 -0.22 0.65 10.16
C CYS A 2 0.19 -0.85 10.12
N GLN A 3 1.20 -1.24 10.89
CA GLN A 3 1.78 -2.60 10.82
C GLN A 3 0.78 -3.74 11.03
N PRO A 4 -0.18 -3.69 11.99
CA PRO A 4 -1.18 -4.74 12.15
C PRO A 4 -2.17 -4.81 10.97
N PHE A 5 -2.28 -3.74 10.19
CA PHE A 5 -3.28 -3.54 9.14
C PHE A 5 -2.70 -3.58 7.72
N SER A 6 -1.37 -3.73 7.60
CA SER A 6 -0.67 -3.80 6.33
C SER A 6 -0.76 -5.21 5.74
N ASN A 7 -0.88 -5.31 4.41
CA ASN A 7 -0.85 -6.59 3.69
C ASN A 7 0.49 -7.33 3.84
N ALA A 8 1.57 -6.61 4.14
CA ALA A 8 2.91 -7.17 4.37
C ALA A 8 3.14 -7.61 5.83
N GLY A 9 2.22 -7.30 6.76
CA GLY A 9 2.30 -7.68 8.15
C GLY A 9 1.57 -9.01 8.44
N LYS A 10 1.91 -9.65 9.56
CA LYS A 10 1.11 -10.76 10.09
C LYS A 10 -0.28 -10.21 10.39
N LYS A 11 -1.31 -10.67 9.70
CA LYS A 11 -2.72 -10.25 9.82
C LYS A 11 -3.24 -10.51 11.24
N LYS A 12 -2.88 -9.64 12.19
CA LYS A 12 -3.42 -9.67 13.53
C LYS A 12 -4.43 -8.52 13.68
N THR A 13 -5.57 -8.81 14.26
CA THR A 13 -6.69 -7.90 14.49
C THR A 13 -6.45 -6.96 15.67
N LEU A 14 -7.49 -6.30 16.18
CA LEU A 14 -7.50 -5.41 17.36
C LEU A 14 -6.87 -6.03 18.64
N GLN A 15 -6.63 -7.34 18.68
CA GLN A 15 -5.99 -8.03 19.82
C GLN A 15 -4.45 -7.96 19.79
N ASP A 16 -3.83 -7.35 18.78
CA ASP A 16 -2.39 -7.08 18.76
C ASP A 16 -2.10 -5.84 19.62
N ASP A 17 -1.08 -5.91 20.48
CA ASP A 17 -0.61 -4.79 21.33
C ASP A 17 -0.41 -3.48 20.55
N ARG A 18 -0.12 -3.56 19.27
CA ARG A 18 0.01 -2.41 18.37
C ARG A 18 -1.34 -1.81 17.94
N GLY A 19 -2.44 -2.55 18.03
CA GLY A 19 -3.80 -2.03 17.87
C GLY A 19 -4.18 -1.14 19.05
N LEU A 20 -3.68 -1.45 20.24
CA LEU A 20 -3.88 -0.65 21.45
C LEU A 20 -3.24 0.73 21.39
N LEU A 21 -2.24 0.96 20.53
CA LEU A 21 -1.63 2.29 20.35
C LEU A 21 -2.62 3.34 19.84
N PHE A 22 -3.65 2.95 19.10
CA PHE A 22 -4.71 3.88 18.72
C PHE A 22 -5.52 4.34 19.95
N ASP A 23 -5.79 3.42 20.89
CA ASP A 23 -6.48 3.78 22.12
C ASP A 23 -5.65 4.72 22.99
N GLU A 24 -4.32 4.60 22.99
CA GLU A 24 -3.44 5.57 23.68
C GLU A 24 -3.52 6.95 23.04
N ILE A 25 -3.58 7.04 21.70
CA ILE A 25 -3.82 8.33 21.01
C ILE A 25 -5.15 8.91 21.46
N MET A 26 -6.21 8.10 21.59
CA MET A 26 -7.53 8.58 22.03
C MET A 26 -7.53 9.02 23.49
N LYS A 27 -6.80 8.37 24.39
CA LYS A 27 -6.61 8.81 25.78
C LYS A 27 -5.94 10.19 25.83
N ILE A 28 -4.88 10.39 25.04
CA ILE A 28 -4.19 11.68 24.95
C ILE A 28 -5.16 12.76 24.39
N ALA A 29 -5.89 12.43 23.34
CA ALA A 29 -6.85 13.34 22.71
C ALA A 29 -7.97 13.76 23.69
N ALA A 30 -8.47 12.82 24.51
CA ALA A 30 -9.49 13.09 25.51
C ALA A 30 -9.01 14.07 26.58
N VAL A 31 -7.73 13.99 27.00
CA VAL A 31 -7.13 14.86 28.03
C VAL A 31 -6.70 16.20 27.45
N LYS A 32 -5.96 16.18 26.32
CA LYS A 32 -5.36 17.38 25.73
C LYS A 32 -6.33 18.19 24.87
N ARG A 33 -7.38 17.55 24.36
CA ARG A 33 -8.44 18.14 23.55
C ARG A 33 -7.92 19.04 22.41
N PRO A 34 -7.00 18.57 21.56
CA PRO A 34 -6.50 19.38 20.45
C PRO A 34 -7.68 19.84 19.56
N ARG A 35 -7.56 21.04 18.99
CA ARG A 35 -8.59 21.58 18.09
C ARG A 35 -8.72 20.75 16.81
N PHE A 36 -7.58 20.27 16.32
CA PHE A 36 -7.46 19.45 15.11
C PHE A 36 -6.57 18.25 15.36
N MET A 37 -6.91 17.12 14.73
CA MET A 37 -6.04 15.95 14.65
C MET A 37 -6.00 15.49 13.20
N PHE A 38 -4.83 15.01 12.77
CA PHE A 38 -4.65 14.44 11.45
C PHE A 38 -4.01 13.07 11.63
N LEU A 39 -4.74 12.03 11.25
CA LEU A 39 -4.27 10.64 11.38
C LEU A 39 -4.16 10.02 10.00
N GLU A 40 -3.15 9.18 9.81
CA GLU A 40 -2.90 8.49 8.54
C GLU A 40 -2.88 6.98 8.73
N ASN A 41 -3.38 6.25 7.74
CA ASN A 41 -3.22 4.81 7.70
C ASN A 41 -3.21 4.28 6.26
N VAL A 42 -2.83 3.00 6.11
CA VAL A 42 -2.89 2.30 4.83
C VAL A 42 -4.35 2.12 4.39
N LYS A 43 -4.61 2.15 3.07
CA LYS A 43 -5.94 1.95 2.48
C LYS A 43 -6.63 0.67 2.98
N HIS A 44 -5.84 -0.37 3.26
CA HIS A 44 -6.37 -1.66 3.69
C HIS A 44 -7.17 -1.58 5.00
N ILE A 45 -6.93 -0.57 5.86
CA ILE A 45 -7.67 -0.37 7.12
C ILE A 45 -9.20 -0.35 6.94
N LEU A 46 -9.67 0.09 5.76
CA LEU A 46 -11.09 0.14 5.43
C LEU A 46 -11.75 -1.26 5.35
N LYS A 47 -10.95 -2.31 5.13
CA LYS A 47 -11.40 -3.69 4.88
C LYS A 47 -11.00 -4.68 5.97
N VAL A 48 -10.17 -4.28 6.91
CA VAL A 48 -9.71 -5.16 8.00
C VAL A 48 -10.89 -5.59 8.86
N GLY A 49 -10.99 -6.90 9.11
CA GLY A 49 -12.08 -7.47 9.89
C GLY A 49 -13.46 -7.17 9.29
N GLY A 50 -13.58 -7.23 7.94
CA GLY A 50 -14.85 -6.88 7.28
C GLY A 50 -15.25 -5.41 7.41
N GLY A 51 -14.33 -4.52 7.83
CA GLY A 51 -14.59 -3.10 8.09
C GLY A 51 -14.79 -2.76 9.57
N GLU A 52 -14.84 -3.74 10.46
CA GLU A 52 -15.06 -3.52 11.90
C GLU A 52 -14.00 -2.61 12.53
N VAL A 53 -12.72 -2.78 12.14
CA VAL A 53 -11.63 -1.95 12.64
C VAL A 53 -11.83 -0.48 12.25
N PHE A 54 -12.25 -0.23 11.04
CA PHE A 54 -12.52 1.11 10.55
C PHE A 54 -13.68 1.76 11.32
N GLN A 55 -14.78 1.02 11.54
CA GLN A 55 -15.92 1.49 12.32
C GLN A 55 -15.54 1.76 13.77
N TYR A 56 -14.69 0.90 14.36
CA TYR A 56 -14.16 1.13 15.70
C TYR A 56 -13.39 2.45 15.80
N ILE A 57 -12.51 2.73 14.84
CA ILE A 57 -11.73 3.98 14.78
C ILE A 57 -12.66 5.19 14.70
N LEU A 58 -13.63 5.18 13.79
CA LEU A 58 -14.60 6.27 13.64
C LEU A 58 -15.39 6.52 14.91
N SER A 59 -15.97 5.46 15.49
CA SER A 59 -16.75 5.56 16.73
C SER A 59 -15.93 6.11 17.90
N LYS A 60 -14.66 5.71 18.01
CA LYS A 60 -13.77 6.24 19.05
C LYS A 60 -13.47 7.72 18.87
N LEU A 61 -13.22 8.17 17.65
CA LEU A 61 -12.97 9.58 17.34
C LEU A 61 -14.22 10.43 17.63
N GLU A 62 -15.38 9.99 17.19
CA GLU A 62 -16.66 10.68 17.42
C GLU A 62 -17.04 10.73 18.90
N ASN A 63 -16.92 9.61 19.62
CA ASN A 63 -17.18 9.54 21.07
C ASN A 63 -16.19 10.37 21.90
N THR A 64 -15.00 10.67 21.35
CA THR A 64 -14.03 11.57 21.99
C THR A 64 -14.32 13.05 21.67
N GLY A 65 -15.36 13.33 20.88
CA GLY A 65 -15.85 14.67 20.59
C GLY A 65 -15.24 15.30 19.34
N TYR A 66 -14.95 14.50 18.31
CA TYR A 66 -14.44 14.97 17.03
C TYR A 66 -15.39 14.66 15.89
N ARG A 67 -15.53 15.58 14.95
CA ARG A 67 -16.06 15.34 13.60
C ARG A 67 -14.92 14.87 12.72
N VAL A 68 -15.18 13.87 11.89
CA VAL A 68 -14.15 13.20 11.07
C VAL A 68 -14.52 13.31 9.60
N GLN A 69 -13.62 13.85 8.81
CA GLN A 69 -13.70 13.80 7.35
C GLN A 69 -12.57 12.92 6.82
N LEU A 70 -12.90 12.06 5.86
CA LEU A 70 -11.98 11.07 5.30
C LEU A 70 -11.48 11.51 3.93
N PHE A 71 -10.17 11.35 3.73
CA PHE A 71 -9.53 11.58 2.45
C PHE A 71 -8.74 10.35 2.02
N LYS A 72 -8.96 9.91 0.81
CA LYS A 72 -8.07 8.96 0.14
C LYS A 72 -7.15 9.76 -0.77
N MET A 73 -5.84 9.67 -0.54
CA MET A 73 -4.84 10.42 -1.27
C MET A 73 -3.66 9.54 -1.64
N SER A 74 -3.00 9.89 -2.74
CA SER A 74 -1.75 9.26 -3.16
C SER A 74 -0.80 10.30 -3.76
N PRO A 75 0.52 10.20 -3.52
CA PRO A 75 1.52 11.17 -4.00
C PRO A 75 1.45 11.44 -5.49
N HIS A 76 1.10 10.44 -6.32
CA HIS A 76 0.99 10.63 -7.78
C HIS A 76 -0.10 11.63 -8.17
N GLU A 77 -1.13 11.82 -7.34
CA GLU A 77 -2.17 12.84 -7.55
C GLU A 77 -1.63 14.26 -7.39
N TYR A 78 -0.40 14.39 -6.84
CA TYR A 78 0.30 15.64 -6.53
C TYR A 78 1.62 15.79 -7.30
N GLY A 79 1.81 15.01 -8.37
CA GLY A 79 3.00 15.13 -9.22
C GLY A 79 4.25 14.41 -8.70
N ILE A 80 4.14 13.57 -7.69
CA ILE A 80 5.24 12.74 -7.18
C ILE A 80 5.12 11.35 -7.80
N PRO A 81 6.17 10.77 -8.42
CA PRO A 81 6.11 9.48 -9.11
C PRO A 81 6.06 8.30 -8.14
N GLN A 82 5.10 8.32 -7.22
CA GLN A 82 4.86 7.27 -6.25
C GLN A 82 3.38 6.94 -6.13
N GLN A 83 3.00 5.72 -6.48
CA GLN A 83 1.66 5.22 -6.24
C GLN A 83 1.56 4.64 -4.82
N ARG A 84 1.06 5.45 -3.87
CA ARG A 84 1.00 5.10 -2.45
C ARG A 84 -0.31 5.59 -1.82
N GLU A 85 -1.42 4.91 -2.10
CA GLU A 85 -2.72 5.28 -1.53
C GLU A 85 -2.73 5.18 0.00
N ARG A 86 -3.23 6.23 0.63
CA ARG A 86 -3.40 6.34 2.08
C ARG A 86 -4.77 6.91 2.42
N ILE A 87 -5.26 6.55 3.59
CA ILE A 87 -6.47 7.13 4.18
C ILE A 87 -6.04 8.11 5.27
N TYR A 88 -6.56 9.31 5.17
CA TYR A 88 -6.37 10.36 6.15
C TYR A 88 -7.67 10.65 6.86
N PHE A 89 -7.60 10.75 8.17
CA PHE A 89 -8.71 11.15 9.04
C PHE A 89 -8.42 12.59 9.48
N ALA A 90 -9.11 13.54 8.89
CA ALA A 90 -9.08 14.93 9.33
C ALA A 90 -10.16 15.13 10.40
N CYS A 91 -9.72 15.33 11.63
CA CYS A 91 -10.59 15.41 12.79
C CYS A 91 -10.63 16.85 13.30
N VAL A 92 -11.83 17.41 13.39
CA VAL A 92 -12.09 18.74 13.98
C VAL A 92 -12.89 18.55 15.25
N ARG A 93 -12.49 19.19 16.34
CA ARG A 93 -13.23 19.10 17.60
C ARG A 93 -14.64 19.67 17.42
N SER A 94 -15.64 18.94 17.90
CA SER A 94 -17.06 19.19 17.58
C SER A 94 -17.56 20.56 18.05
N ASP A 95 -16.95 21.14 19.09
CA ASP A 95 -17.32 22.45 19.62
C ASP A 95 -16.85 23.64 18.76
N ILE A 96 -15.95 23.40 17.80
CA ILE A 96 -15.45 24.40 16.86
C ILE A 96 -15.75 24.05 15.40
N TYR A 97 -16.46 22.96 15.17
CA TYR A 97 -16.86 22.52 13.84
C TYR A 97 -18.07 23.38 13.37
N ASP A 98 -17.95 23.97 12.20
CA ASP A 98 -18.92 24.90 11.62
C ASP A 98 -19.72 24.31 10.46
N ASP A 99 -19.76 22.98 10.34
CA ASP A 99 -20.35 22.23 9.22
C ASP A 99 -19.73 22.52 7.84
N THR A 100 -18.59 23.21 7.80
CA THR A 100 -17.85 23.42 6.56
C THR A 100 -16.99 22.22 6.25
N ASP A 101 -17.13 21.68 5.05
CA ASP A 101 -16.26 20.60 4.56
C ASP A 101 -14.83 21.10 4.40
N ILE A 102 -13.87 20.28 4.83
CA ILE A 102 -12.45 20.52 4.57
C ILE A 102 -12.20 20.28 3.09
N ASN A 103 -11.98 21.34 2.34
CA ASN A 103 -11.62 21.25 0.93
C ASN A 103 -10.11 21.11 0.78
N LEU A 104 -9.67 19.94 0.31
CA LEU A 104 -8.28 19.76 -0.09
C LEU A 104 -8.09 20.37 -1.48
N LEU A 105 -7.16 21.31 -1.57
CA LEU A 105 -6.67 21.74 -2.88
C LEU A 105 -5.95 20.58 -3.54
N ARG A 106 -6.57 20.00 -4.57
CA ARG A 106 -5.90 19.06 -5.45
C ARG A 106 -5.30 19.86 -6.59
N PRO A 107 -3.98 19.84 -6.77
CA PRO A 107 -3.39 20.40 -7.97
C PRO A 107 -3.97 19.67 -9.19
N PRO A 108 -4.18 20.37 -10.33
CA PRO A 108 -4.53 19.69 -11.58
C PRO A 108 -3.50 18.60 -11.82
N GLY A 109 -3.95 17.39 -12.20
CA GLY A 109 -3.12 16.21 -12.35
C GLY A 109 -1.83 16.55 -13.08
N ALA A 110 -0.71 16.45 -12.39
CA ALA A 110 0.59 16.66 -12.99
C ALA A 110 0.92 15.44 -13.85
N ILE A 111 1.40 15.68 -15.06
CA ILE A 111 2.06 14.65 -15.85
C ILE A 111 3.32 14.28 -15.07
N ILE A 112 3.39 13.01 -14.63
CA ILE A 112 4.58 12.51 -13.94
C ILE A 112 5.54 12.04 -15.02
N ASP A 113 6.55 12.85 -15.25
CA ASP A 113 7.72 12.45 -16.01
C ASP A 113 8.74 11.84 -15.04
N PHE A 114 8.79 10.51 -14.99
CA PHE A 114 9.71 9.80 -14.10
C PHE A 114 11.17 10.11 -14.43
N GLU A 115 11.50 10.28 -15.70
CA GLU A 115 12.87 10.54 -16.17
C GLU A 115 13.42 11.86 -15.61
N SER A 116 12.55 12.84 -15.37
CA SER A 116 12.95 14.13 -14.77
C SER A 116 13.47 14.03 -13.34
N TYR A 117 13.25 12.89 -12.66
CA TYR A 117 13.72 12.60 -11.31
C TYR A 117 15.02 11.79 -11.27
N LEU A 118 15.50 11.35 -12.42
CA LEU A 118 16.75 10.60 -12.50
C LEU A 118 17.93 11.58 -12.60
N ASP A 119 18.99 11.26 -11.88
CA ASP A 119 20.25 11.97 -12.03
C ASP A 119 20.88 11.66 -13.41
N PRO A 120 21.57 12.61 -14.03
CA PRO A 120 22.32 12.35 -15.26
C PRO A 120 23.32 11.21 -15.06
N GLU A 121 23.42 10.32 -16.04
CA GLU A 121 24.25 9.10 -15.94
C GLU A 121 25.74 9.40 -15.60
N ASP A 122 26.26 10.49 -16.11
CA ASP A 122 27.62 10.96 -15.88
C ASP A 122 27.86 11.52 -14.47
N SER A 123 26.79 11.82 -13.74
CA SER A 123 26.84 12.32 -12.35
C SER A 123 26.75 11.20 -11.29
N ILE A 124 26.49 9.96 -11.71
CA ILE A 124 26.28 8.84 -10.79
C ILE A 124 27.61 8.36 -10.21
N GLU A 125 27.77 8.45 -8.90
CA GLU A 125 28.94 7.93 -8.18
C GLU A 125 29.05 6.41 -8.34
N ASP A 126 30.29 5.89 -8.45
CA ASP A 126 30.58 4.46 -8.64
C ASP A 126 29.94 3.54 -7.58
N LYS A 127 29.78 4.03 -6.36
CA LYS A 127 29.13 3.28 -5.26
C LYS A 127 27.66 2.91 -5.53
N PHE A 128 27.00 3.60 -6.47
CA PHE A 128 25.62 3.31 -6.86
C PHE A 128 25.52 2.47 -8.13
N LYS A 129 26.65 2.21 -8.80
CA LYS A 129 26.67 1.34 -9.97
C LYS A 129 26.45 -0.11 -9.54
N ILE A 130 25.62 -0.78 -10.28
CA ILE A 130 25.32 -2.19 -10.06
C ILE A 130 26.50 -3.01 -10.56
N ASP A 131 26.95 -4.01 -9.76
CA ASP A 131 28.02 -4.90 -10.18
C ASP A 131 27.62 -5.82 -11.33
N GLY A 132 28.64 -6.39 -12.02
CA GLY A 132 28.41 -7.13 -13.26
C GLY A 132 27.55 -8.39 -13.11
N ASP A 133 27.45 -9.00 -11.94
CA ASP A 133 26.59 -10.19 -11.74
C ASP A 133 25.14 -9.82 -11.53
N ILE A 134 24.86 -8.75 -10.79
CA ILE A 134 23.52 -8.19 -10.64
C ILE A 134 23.04 -7.64 -11.99
N LEU A 135 23.90 -6.96 -12.74
CA LEU A 135 23.56 -6.42 -14.05
C LEU A 135 23.10 -7.53 -15.00
N LYS A 136 23.83 -8.66 -15.09
CA LYS A 136 23.41 -9.83 -15.90
C LYS A 136 22.02 -10.36 -15.53
N VAL A 137 21.70 -10.38 -14.24
CA VAL A 137 20.37 -10.82 -13.77
C VAL A 137 19.30 -9.82 -14.20
N LEU A 138 19.58 -8.53 -14.13
CA LEU A 138 18.63 -7.49 -14.55
C LEU A 138 18.43 -7.48 -16.06
N GLU A 139 19.52 -7.64 -16.84
CA GLU A 139 19.44 -7.75 -18.30
C GLU A 139 18.61 -8.96 -18.74
N ALA A 140 18.84 -10.13 -18.12
CA ALA A 140 18.04 -11.31 -18.38
C ALA A 140 16.56 -11.14 -17.98
N TRP A 141 16.31 -10.40 -16.90
CA TRP A 141 14.95 -10.09 -16.47
C TRP A 141 14.27 -9.10 -17.42
N ASP A 142 15.00 -8.10 -17.90
CA ASP A 142 14.50 -7.11 -18.86
C ASP A 142 14.15 -7.75 -20.20
N GLU A 143 14.98 -8.69 -20.66
CA GLU A 143 14.70 -9.50 -21.86
C GLU A 143 13.40 -10.30 -21.69
N ILE A 144 13.21 -10.99 -20.55
CA ILE A 144 12.00 -11.76 -20.27
C ILE A 144 10.76 -10.86 -20.21
N ILE A 145 10.86 -9.70 -19.55
CA ILE A 145 9.73 -8.77 -19.44
C ILE A 145 9.40 -8.13 -20.79
N GLY A 146 10.42 -7.90 -21.64
CA GLY A 146 10.25 -7.37 -22.99
C GLY A 146 9.43 -8.27 -23.92
N GLU A 147 9.39 -9.59 -23.66
CA GLU A 147 8.57 -10.55 -24.40
C GLU A 147 7.08 -10.50 -24.03
N PHE A 148 6.74 -9.89 -22.87
CA PHE A 148 5.35 -9.82 -22.43
C PHE A 148 4.60 -8.65 -23.09
N ASP A 149 3.32 -8.87 -23.37
CA ASP A 149 2.43 -7.82 -23.85
C ASP A 149 2.30 -6.70 -22.79
N THR A 150 2.60 -5.47 -23.20
CA THR A 150 2.59 -4.29 -22.31
C THR A 150 1.21 -3.96 -21.74
N GLU A 151 0.13 -4.47 -22.34
CA GLU A 151 -1.24 -4.31 -21.84
C GLU A 151 -1.60 -5.36 -20.77
N GLU A 152 -0.78 -6.39 -20.59
CA GLU A 152 -1.04 -7.42 -19.60
C GLU A 152 -0.78 -6.90 -18.18
N LYS A 153 -1.76 -7.13 -17.32
CA LYS A 153 -1.61 -6.84 -15.89
C LYS A 153 -0.82 -7.93 -15.21
N LEU A 154 0.50 -7.79 -15.22
CA LEU A 154 1.38 -8.73 -14.57
C LEU A 154 1.19 -8.74 -13.04
N SER A 155 1.27 -9.91 -12.44
CA SER A 155 1.39 -10.04 -10.99
C SER A 155 2.74 -9.48 -10.52
N PRO A 156 2.80 -8.80 -9.37
CA PRO A 156 4.08 -8.29 -8.83
C PRO A 156 5.05 -9.42 -8.43
N THR A 157 4.61 -10.66 -8.45
CA THR A 157 5.44 -11.84 -8.16
C THR A 157 5.19 -12.90 -9.23
N ILE A 158 6.20 -13.14 -10.04
CA ILE A 158 6.22 -14.17 -11.07
C ILE A 158 7.21 -15.26 -10.61
N LEU A 159 6.76 -16.49 -10.51
CA LEU A 159 7.62 -17.62 -10.16
C LEU A 159 8.16 -18.25 -11.45
N VAL A 160 9.33 -17.80 -11.89
CA VAL A 160 9.94 -18.21 -13.17
C VAL A 160 10.01 -19.74 -13.34
N ASN A 161 10.27 -20.46 -12.26
CA ASN A 161 10.34 -21.91 -12.30
C ASN A 161 8.98 -22.59 -12.58
N GLU A 162 7.88 -21.87 -12.53
CA GLU A 162 6.53 -22.43 -12.77
C GLU A 162 6.19 -22.53 -14.27
N PHE A 163 6.87 -21.79 -15.16
CA PHE A 163 6.67 -21.88 -16.61
C PHE A 163 6.93 -23.28 -17.18
N TYR A 164 7.75 -24.07 -16.50
CA TYR A 164 8.18 -25.40 -16.98
C TYR A 164 7.69 -26.55 -16.10
N LYS A 165 6.85 -26.25 -15.10
CA LYS A 165 6.39 -27.27 -14.15
C LYS A 165 4.97 -27.72 -14.43
N THR A 166 4.83 -29.04 -14.56
CA THR A 166 3.54 -29.70 -14.46
C THR A 166 3.44 -30.39 -13.12
N TYR A 167 2.28 -30.30 -12.49
CA TYR A 167 2.00 -30.92 -11.21
C TYR A 167 0.89 -31.95 -11.36
N THR A 168 1.06 -33.09 -10.69
CA THR A 168 -0.08 -33.98 -10.42
C THR A 168 -0.97 -33.31 -9.35
N ASP A 169 -2.24 -33.71 -9.27
CA ASP A 169 -3.17 -33.19 -8.27
C ASP A 169 -2.66 -33.35 -6.82
N GLU A 170 -1.95 -34.47 -6.56
CA GLU A 170 -1.37 -34.73 -5.25
C GLU A 170 -0.18 -33.81 -4.93
N GLU A 171 0.69 -33.57 -5.89
CA GLU A 171 1.83 -32.67 -5.74
C GLU A 171 1.35 -31.24 -5.55
N TYR A 172 0.37 -30.79 -6.36
CA TYR A 172 -0.20 -29.46 -6.26
C TYR A 172 -0.83 -29.19 -4.89
N LYS A 173 -1.59 -30.16 -4.36
CA LYS A 173 -2.18 -30.05 -3.01
C LYS A 173 -1.16 -29.96 -1.89
N LYS A 174 0.04 -30.50 -2.06
CA LYS A 174 1.14 -30.43 -1.09
C LYS A 174 1.88 -29.09 -1.07
N LEU A 175 1.69 -28.25 -2.11
CA LEU A 175 2.32 -26.93 -2.15
C LEU A 175 1.76 -26.02 -1.02
N ALA A 176 2.61 -25.15 -0.52
CA ALA A 176 2.18 -24.11 0.43
C ALA A 176 1.07 -23.24 -0.19
N GLU A 177 0.10 -22.82 0.61
CA GLU A 177 -1.06 -22.03 0.16
C GLU A 177 -0.64 -20.78 -0.63
N TRP A 178 0.32 -20.00 -0.11
CA TRP A 178 0.83 -18.82 -0.79
C TRP A 178 1.37 -19.11 -2.19
N ARG A 179 2.03 -20.28 -2.37
CA ARG A 179 2.60 -20.67 -3.67
C ARG A 179 1.49 -21.01 -4.65
N ARG A 180 0.48 -21.74 -4.23
CA ARG A 180 -0.71 -22.05 -5.05
C ARG A 180 -1.41 -20.77 -5.49
N ASP A 181 -1.58 -19.81 -4.56
CA ASP A 181 -2.19 -18.50 -4.86
C ASP A 181 -1.43 -17.73 -5.95
N TYR A 182 -0.09 -17.77 -5.93
CA TYR A 182 0.71 -17.13 -6.99
C TYR A 182 0.65 -17.87 -8.30
N ILE A 183 0.65 -19.21 -8.29
CA ILE A 183 0.48 -20.03 -9.50
C ILE A 183 -0.87 -19.70 -10.15
N GLU A 184 -1.96 -19.69 -9.39
CA GLU A 184 -3.29 -19.37 -9.93
C GLU A 184 -3.37 -17.94 -10.49
N LYS A 185 -2.79 -16.96 -9.82
CA LYS A 185 -2.76 -15.57 -10.30
C LYS A 185 -1.99 -15.40 -11.59
N ASN A 186 -0.97 -16.20 -11.81
CA ASN A 186 -0.11 -16.13 -12.99
C ASN A 186 -0.42 -17.24 -14.01
N ARG A 187 -1.41 -18.09 -13.77
CA ARG A 187 -1.77 -19.19 -14.68
C ARG A 187 -1.94 -18.75 -16.14
N PRO A 188 -2.69 -17.66 -16.44
CA PRO A 188 -2.82 -17.21 -17.83
C PRO A 188 -1.48 -16.85 -18.46
N LEU A 189 -0.54 -16.30 -17.67
CA LEU A 189 0.80 -15.98 -18.11
C LEU A 189 1.61 -17.26 -18.43
N TYR A 190 1.58 -18.23 -17.51
CA TYR A 190 2.29 -19.51 -17.70
C TYR A 190 1.75 -20.36 -18.84
N GLU A 191 0.46 -20.22 -19.19
CA GLU A 191 -0.18 -20.91 -20.31
C GLU A 191 0.07 -20.23 -21.66
N LYS A 192 0.38 -18.93 -21.66
CA LYS A 192 0.62 -18.13 -22.86
C LYS A 192 2.07 -18.17 -23.32
N TYR A 193 3.03 -18.21 -22.41
CA TYR A 193 4.46 -18.18 -22.65
C TYR A 193 5.16 -19.45 -22.12
#